data_abde3b897ce124133c7328b72ac1b081
#
_entry.id   abde3b897ce124133c7328b72ac1b081
#
_cell.length_a   1.000
_cell.length_b   1.000
_cell.length_c   1.000
_cell.angle_alpha   90.00
_cell.angle_beta   90.00
_cell.angle_gamma   90.00
#
_symmetry.space_group_name_H-M   'P 1'
#
loop_
_entity.id
_entity.type
_entity.pdbx_description
1 polymer ?
#
loop_
_entity_poly.entity_id
_entity_poly.type
_entity_poly.pdbx_seq_one_letter_code
_entity_poly.pdbx_strand_id
1 'polypeptide(L)'
;MKKFLSLTVLGVSLVSLAACGNSSSKTETKGSLDNEASKVLTVKHGNVRQNFDKIIMANASQEFSGGLNLDSLKGLVCEPTSTSHEQAGDATLDVYNWQYDNVVVTAKLFNNSTVVKSISTFSYVRDSKITLKMYEDLKNGTSYDNAVKTLGVPDVYSIAVSSDATMTQALWSSNLVTKKGKTGSLTLNFKNGTLENKSQENLINK
;
A
#
# COMPACT_ATOMS: atom_id res chain seq x y z
N MET A 1 -11.95 -20.84 -24.62
CA MET A 1 -11.98 -21.33 -23.23
C MET A 1 -11.55 -20.16 -22.35
N LYS A 2 -12.51 -19.58 -21.60
CA LYS A 2 -12.23 -18.46 -20.69
C LYS A 2 -11.49 -19.04 -19.48
N LYS A 3 -10.19 -18.80 -19.36
CA LYS A 3 -9.43 -19.15 -18.16
C LYS A 3 -9.81 -18.15 -17.06
N PHE A 4 -10.51 -18.62 -16.05
CA PHE A 4 -10.82 -17.82 -14.86
C PHE A 4 -9.56 -17.74 -13.99
N LEU A 5 -8.99 -16.55 -13.88
CA LEU A 5 -7.90 -16.27 -12.95
C LEU A 5 -8.50 -16.05 -11.55
N SER A 6 -8.62 -17.11 -10.77
CA SER A 6 -9.01 -17.00 -9.36
C SER A 6 -7.77 -16.61 -8.56
N LEU A 7 -7.58 -15.30 -8.34
CA LEU A 7 -6.50 -14.78 -7.51
C LEU A 7 -6.92 -14.90 -6.05
N THR A 8 -6.56 -16.00 -5.40
CA THR A 8 -6.68 -16.10 -3.95
C THR A 8 -5.72 -15.08 -3.33
N VAL A 9 -6.26 -14.04 -2.69
CA VAL A 9 -5.46 -13.07 -1.94
C VAL A 9 -4.85 -13.81 -0.75
N LEU A 10 -3.67 -14.39 -0.96
CA LEU A 10 -2.83 -14.89 0.14
C LEU A 10 -2.34 -13.68 0.93
N GLY A 11 -2.57 -13.74 2.23
CA GLY A 11 -2.20 -12.71 3.17
C GLY A 11 -0.75 -12.27 2.97
N VAL A 12 -0.52 -10.98 3.10
CA VAL A 12 0.81 -10.36 3.09
C VAL A 12 1.62 -10.98 4.23
N SER A 13 2.39 -12.00 3.92
CA SER A 13 3.39 -12.54 4.83
C SER A 13 4.49 -11.48 4.96
N LEU A 14 4.59 -10.86 6.11
CA LEU A 14 5.72 -9.99 6.47
C LEU A 14 6.97 -10.87 6.57
N VAL A 15 7.71 -10.99 5.48
CA VAL A 15 9.04 -11.59 5.50
C VAL A 15 10.00 -10.53 6.04
N SER A 16 10.40 -10.68 7.29
CA SER A 16 11.51 -9.93 7.88
C SER A 16 12.81 -10.42 7.28
N LEU A 17 13.31 -9.77 6.25
CA LEU A 17 14.67 -9.96 5.74
C LEU A 17 15.60 -9.03 6.51
N ALA A 18 16.38 -9.62 7.42
CA ALA A 18 17.57 -8.99 7.97
C ALA A 18 18.63 -8.93 6.85
N ALA A 19 18.85 -7.76 6.27
CA ALA A 19 19.97 -7.50 5.37
C ALA A 19 20.94 -6.53 6.03
N CYS A 20 22.08 -7.03 6.47
CA CYS A 20 23.28 -6.26 6.68
C CYS A 20 23.81 -5.75 5.33
N GLY A 21 23.98 -4.44 5.20
CA GLY A 21 24.60 -3.85 4.02
C GLY A 21 24.76 -2.33 4.20
N ASN A 22 25.93 -1.95 4.70
CA ASN A 22 26.35 -0.57 4.92
C ASN A 22 26.61 0.11 3.57
N SER A 23 25.88 1.16 3.24
CA SER A 23 26.33 2.16 2.27
C SER A 23 25.72 3.52 2.57
N SER A 24 26.56 4.41 3.05
CA SER A 24 26.24 5.80 3.33
C SER A 24 26.08 6.57 2.01
N SER A 25 24.87 7.00 1.68
CA SER A 25 24.71 8.24 0.90
C SER A 25 23.56 9.05 1.52
N LYS A 26 23.94 10.10 2.22
CA LYS A 26 23.03 11.16 2.65
C LYS A 26 22.53 11.88 1.41
N THR A 27 21.34 11.56 0.99
CA THR A 27 20.51 12.47 0.20
C THR A 27 19.12 12.45 0.81
N GLU A 28 18.90 13.31 1.78
CA GLU A 28 17.56 13.56 2.32
C GLU A 28 16.77 14.30 1.24
N THR A 29 16.07 13.57 0.40
CA THR A 29 15.09 14.17 -0.50
C THR A 29 13.79 14.32 0.29
N LYS A 30 13.59 15.51 0.82
CA LYS A 30 12.36 15.92 1.49
C LYS A 30 11.29 16.13 0.41
N GLY A 31 10.41 15.16 0.21
CA GLY A 31 9.22 15.31 -0.63
C GLY A 31 8.05 15.86 0.19
N SER A 32 7.37 16.87 -0.35
CA SER A 32 6.09 17.35 0.20
C SER A 32 4.96 16.54 -0.41
N LEU A 33 4.06 16.00 0.42
CA LEU A 33 2.84 15.34 -0.02
C LEU A 33 1.69 16.32 0.23
N ASP A 34 1.27 17.01 -0.83
CA ASP A 34 0.08 17.86 -0.78
C ASP A 34 -1.17 16.99 -0.91
N ASN A 35 -1.82 16.73 0.21
CA ASN A 35 -3.14 16.12 0.24
C ASN A 35 -4.03 16.99 1.12
N GLU A 36 -5.15 17.50 0.58
CA GLU A 36 -6.04 18.45 1.26
C GLU A 36 -6.63 17.93 2.58
N ALA A 37 -6.52 16.63 2.86
CA ALA A 37 -7.07 16.02 4.06
C ALA A 37 -6.11 15.96 5.26
N SER A 38 -4.82 16.24 5.05
CA SER A 38 -3.82 16.24 6.13
C SER A 38 -2.74 17.21 5.74
N LYS A 39 -2.45 18.19 6.57
CA LYS A 39 -1.25 19.01 6.47
C LYS A 39 -0.06 18.07 6.69
N VAL A 40 0.35 17.39 5.61
CA VAL A 40 1.40 16.38 5.69
C VAL A 40 2.73 17.12 5.78
N LEU A 41 3.31 17.03 6.93
CA LEU A 41 4.66 17.48 7.16
C LEU A 41 5.63 16.69 6.26
N THR A 42 6.76 17.26 5.97
CA THR A 42 7.83 16.60 5.20
C THR A 42 8.16 15.25 5.85
N VAL A 43 7.98 14.16 5.10
CA VAL A 43 8.30 12.80 5.55
C VAL A 43 9.47 12.25 4.76
N LYS A 44 10.24 11.36 5.37
CA LYS A 44 11.33 10.65 4.69
C LYS A 44 10.75 9.84 3.54
N HIS A 45 11.40 9.88 2.36
CA HIS A 45 10.95 9.19 1.14
C HIS A 45 9.56 9.63 0.61
N GLY A 46 9.13 10.86 0.88
CA GLY A 46 7.86 11.39 0.37
C GLY A 46 7.72 11.32 -1.15
N ASN A 47 8.79 11.51 -1.90
CA ASN A 47 8.83 11.35 -3.36
C ASN A 47 8.56 9.90 -3.80
N VAL A 48 9.03 8.89 -3.03
CA VAL A 48 8.75 7.48 -3.30
C VAL A 48 7.25 7.23 -3.18
N ARG A 49 6.61 7.78 -2.14
CA ARG A 49 5.16 7.67 -1.98
C ARG A 49 4.38 8.35 -3.11
N GLN A 50 4.78 9.56 -3.51
CA GLN A 50 4.13 10.27 -4.63
C GLN A 50 4.25 9.50 -5.94
N ASN A 51 5.41 8.89 -6.20
CA ASN A 51 5.62 8.08 -7.40
C ASN A 51 4.87 6.74 -7.32
N PHE A 52 4.80 6.13 -6.14
CA PHE A 52 3.97 4.94 -5.92
C PHE A 52 2.50 5.21 -6.24
N ASP A 53 1.96 6.37 -5.85
CA ASP A 53 0.56 6.72 -6.12
C ASP A 53 0.27 6.86 -7.62
N LYS A 54 1.27 7.22 -8.45
CA LYS A 54 1.17 7.30 -9.91
C LYS A 54 1.19 5.93 -10.63
N ILE A 55 1.48 4.84 -9.93
CA ILE A 55 1.47 3.50 -10.54
C ILE A 55 0.02 3.14 -10.92
N ILE A 56 -0.22 3.03 -12.23
CA ILE A 56 -1.51 2.66 -12.78
C ILE A 56 -1.66 1.15 -12.73
N MET A 57 -2.82 0.69 -12.26
CA MET A 57 -3.16 -0.73 -12.16
C MET A 57 -3.83 -1.22 -13.45
N ALA A 58 -3.64 -2.49 -13.73
CA ALA A 58 -4.33 -3.20 -14.81
C ALA A 58 -5.86 -3.18 -14.65
N ASN A 59 -6.56 -3.35 -15.74
CA ASN A 59 -8.01 -3.49 -15.76
C ASN A 59 -8.41 -4.95 -16.04
N ALA A 60 -9.07 -5.61 -15.09
CA ALA A 60 -9.50 -6.99 -15.23
C ALA A 60 -10.46 -7.20 -16.41
N SER A 61 -11.34 -6.22 -16.71
CA SER A 61 -12.28 -6.31 -17.84
C SER A 61 -11.60 -6.19 -19.21
N GLN A 62 -10.33 -5.78 -19.24
CA GLN A 62 -9.48 -5.66 -20.43
C GLN A 62 -8.35 -6.70 -20.41
N GLU A 63 -8.63 -7.92 -19.94
CA GLU A 63 -7.66 -9.01 -19.84
C GLU A 63 -6.38 -8.64 -19.08
N PHE A 64 -6.53 -7.85 -18.02
CA PHE A 64 -5.44 -7.31 -17.21
C PHE A 64 -4.46 -6.41 -17.96
N SER A 65 -4.89 -5.75 -19.03
CA SER A 65 -4.10 -4.72 -19.71
C SER A 65 -4.26 -3.33 -19.05
N GLY A 66 -3.47 -2.35 -19.50
CA GLY A 66 -3.56 -0.95 -19.10
C GLY A 66 -2.80 -0.59 -17.82
N GLY A 67 -2.27 -1.55 -17.08
CA GLY A 67 -1.33 -1.28 -15.99
C GLY A 67 0.06 -0.87 -16.50
N LEU A 68 0.84 -0.20 -15.66
CA LEU A 68 2.22 0.14 -16.02
C LEU A 68 3.06 -1.13 -16.23
N ASN A 69 3.88 -1.10 -17.27
CA ASN A 69 4.90 -2.12 -17.52
C ASN A 69 6.17 -1.83 -16.74
N LEU A 70 7.14 -2.75 -16.76
CA LEU A 70 8.40 -2.61 -16.02
C LEU A 70 9.17 -1.34 -16.39
N ASP A 71 9.29 -0.98 -17.67
CA ASP A 71 10.05 0.20 -18.09
C ASP A 71 9.41 1.49 -17.57
N SER A 72 8.08 1.58 -17.58
CA SER A 72 7.34 2.70 -16.99
C SER A 72 7.51 2.76 -15.47
N LEU A 73 7.52 1.61 -14.79
CA LEU A 73 7.81 1.55 -13.34
C LEU A 73 9.22 2.02 -13.03
N LYS A 74 10.23 1.62 -13.81
CA LYS A 74 11.61 2.11 -13.67
C LYS A 74 11.69 3.63 -13.84
N GLY A 75 10.90 4.20 -14.73
CA GLY A 75 10.79 5.66 -14.90
C GLY A 75 10.24 6.39 -13.66
N LEU A 76 9.41 5.71 -12.85
CA LEU A 76 8.85 6.27 -11.62
C LEU A 76 9.72 6.00 -10.39
N VAL A 77 10.20 4.76 -10.23
CA VAL A 77 10.81 4.27 -8.98
C VAL A 77 12.21 3.69 -9.18
N CYS A 78 12.88 4.02 -10.29
CA CYS A 78 14.21 3.55 -10.68
C CYS A 78 14.31 2.04 -10.93
N GLU A 79 15.53 1.48 -10.98
CA GLU A 79 15.75 0.05 -11.14
C GLU A 79 15.31 -0.72 -9.89
N PRO A 80 14.66 -1.89 -10.04
CA PRO A 80 14.26 -2.69 -8.89
C PRO A 80 15.48 -3.24 -8.14
N THR A 81 15.38 -3.28 -6.82
CA THR A 81 16.42 -3.84 -5.94
C THR A 81 16.48 -5.37 -6.03
N SER A 82 15.33 -6.01 -6.28
CA SER A 82 15.24 -7.46 -6.49
C SER A 82 14.07 -7.82 -7.39
N THR A 83 14.22 -8.98 -8.05
CA THR A 83 13.20 -9.56 -8.92
C THR A 83 12.99 -11.03 -8.57
N SER A 84 11.75 -11.51 -8.72
CA SER A 84 11.36 -12.90 -8.53
C SER A 84 10.10 -13.22 -9.31
N HIS A 85 9.64 -14.46 -9.23
CA HIS A 85 8.37 -14.89 -9.79
C HIS A 85 7.48 -15.48 -8.68
N GLU A 86 6.16 -15.32 -8.81
CA GLU A 86 5.17 -15.85 -7.87
C GLU A 86 4.04 -16.52 -8.65
N GLN A 87 3.59 -17.69 -8.17
CA GLN A 87 2.42 -18.36 -8.73
C GLN A 87 1.13 -17.81 -8.09
N ALA A 88 0.17 -17.45 -8.92
CA ALA A 88 -1.15 -16.99 -8.51
C ALA A 88 -2.21 -17.81 -9.26
N GLY A 89 -2.60 -18.96 -8.70
CA GLY A 89 -3.39 -19.96 -9.41
C GLY A 89 -2.61 -20.50 -10.61
N ASP A 90 -3.19 -20.42 -11.81
CA ASP A 90 -2.56 -20.86 -13.06
C ASP A 90 -1.65 -19.78 -13.68
N ALA A 91 -1.58 -18.58 -13.10
CA ALA A 91 -0.77 -17.49 -13.62
C ALA A 91 0.56 -17.39 -12.88
N THR A 92 1.61 -17.03 -13.62
CA THR A 92 2.89 -16.60 -13.06
C THR A 92 2.96 -15.09 -13.09
N LEU A 93 3.30 -14.48 -11.96
CA LEU A 93 3.50 -13.05 -11.83
C LEU A 93 4.99 -12.73 -11.73
N ASP A 94 5.44 -11.72 -12.46
CA ASP A 94 6.76 -11.13 -12.28
C ASP A 94 6.71 -10.18 -11.09
N VAL A 95 7.58 -10.37 -10.10
CA VAL A 95 7.60 -9.59 -8.86
C VAL A 95 8.83 -8.70 -8.84
N TYR A 96 8.62 -7.40 -8.64
CA TYR A 96 9.67 -6.39 -8.55
C TYR A 96 9.58 -5.67 -7.22
N ASN A 97 10.73 -5.55 -6.52
CA ASN A 97 10.82 -4.85 -5.25
C ASN A 97 11.83 -3.72 -5.33
N TRP A 98 11.49 -2.60 -4.70
CA TRP A 98 12.36 -1.44 -4.49
C TRP A 98 12.49 -1.19 -2.99
N GLN A 99 13.72 -1.12 -2.50
CA GLN A 99 14.03 -0.90 -1.09
C GLN A 99 14.62 0.50 -0.91
N TYR A 100 13.97 1.31 -0.08
CA TYR A 100 14.43 2.65 0.31
C TYR A 100 14.54 2.70 1.83
N ASP A 101 15.72 2.39 2.36
CA ASP A 101 15.92 2.12 3.78
C ASP A 101 14.95 1.02 4.27
N ASN A 102 13.98 1.40 5.13
CA ASN A 102 12.93 0.51 5.64
C ASN A 102 11.65 0.51 4.80
N VAL A 103 11.51 1.44 3.84
CA VAL A 103 10.34 1.48 2.95
C VAL A 103 10.52 0.50 1.80
N VAL A 104 9.53 -0.35 1.58
CA VAL A 104 9.52 -1.29 0.46
C VAL A 104 8.34 -0.98 -0.45
N VAL A 105 8.63 -0.82 -1.73
CA VAL A 105 7.62 -0.79 -2.80
C VAL A 105 7.69 -2.11 -3.53
N THR A 106 6.54 -2.73 -3.78
CA THR A 106 6.42 -3.96 -4.59
C THR A 106 5.43 -3.73 -5.71
N ALA A 107 5.78 -4.17 -6.91
CA ALA A 107 4.85 -4.32 -8.02
C ALA A 107 4.89 -5.77 -8.51
N LYS A 108 3.70 -6.35 -8.80
CA LYS A 108 3.59 -7.65 -9.44
C LYS A 108 2.89 -7.46 -10.78
N LEU A 109 3.50 -8.00 -11.82
CA LEU A 109 3.03 -7.86 -13.18
C LEU A 109 2.54 -9.21 -13.71
N PHE A 110 1.42 -9.16 -14.41
CA PHE A 110 0.92 -10.23 -15.25
C PHE A 110 0.93 -9.76 -16.70
N ASN A 111 1.55 -10.53 -17.59
CA ASN A 111 1.71 -10.15 -19.00
C ASN A 111 2.24 -8.70 -19.16
N ASN A 112 3.27 -8.34 -18.40
CA ASN A 112 3.89 -7.02 -18.41
C ASN A 112 2.95 -5.85 -18.03
N SER A 113 1.90 -6.12 -17.25
CA SER A 113 0.93 -5.12 -16.75
C SER A 113 0.76 -5.25 -15.25
N THR A 114 0.85 -4.14 -14.49
CA THR A 114 0.81 -4.14 -13.03
C THR A 114 -0.56 -4.55 -12.49
N VAL A 115 -0.64 -5.72 -11.87
CA VAL A 115 -1.86 -6.26 -11.25
C VAL A 115 -1.86 -6.15 -9.72
N VAL A 116 -0.69 -5.98 -9.10
CA VAL A 116 -0.56 -5.71 -7.67
C VAL A 116 0.47 -4.61 -7.48
N LYS A 117 0.17 -3.65 -6.60
CA LYS A 117 1.14 -2.73 -6.05
C LYS A 117 1.01 -2.64 -4.54
N SER A 118 2.13 -2.52 -3.83
CA SER A 118 2.11 -2.29 -2.39
C SER A 118 3.28 -1.40 -1.96
N ILE A 119 3.04 -0.64 -0.89
CA ILE A 119 4.08 0.09 -0.16
C ILE A 119 3.96 -0.25 1.32
N SER A 120 5.07 -0.53 1.96
CA SER A 120 5.11 -0.92 3.38
C SER A 120 6.13 -0.08 4.15
N THR A 121 5.96 -0.09 5.46
CA THR A 121 6.86 0.56 6.43
C THR A 121 7.02 2.08 6.19
N PHE A 122 6.06 2.70 5.52
CA PHE A 122 5.99 4.15 5.41
C PHE A 122 5.39 4.72 6.70
N SER A 123 5.88 5.85 7.17
CA SER A 123 5.40 6.47 8.41
C SER A 123 5.05 7.93 8.18
N TYR A 124 3.84 8.32 8.56
CA TYR A 124 3.37 9.68 8.47
C TYR A 124 3.36 10.38 9.83
N VAL A 125 3.66 11.68 9.82
CA VAL A 125 3.33 12.58 10.92
C VAL A 125 2.03 13.27 10.59
N ARG A 126 1.02 13.12 11.44
CA ARG A 126 -0.33 13.68 11.27
C ARG A 126 -0.58 14.77 12.31
N ASP A 127 -1.33 15.80 11.93
CA ASP A 127 -1.70 16.88 12.87
C ASP A 127 -2.60 16.37 13.99
N SER A 128 -3.48 15.43 13.69
CA SER A 128 -4.35 14.77 14.67
C SER A 128 -4.03 13.28 14.78
N LYS A 129 -4.15 12.75 15.99
CA LYS A 129 -4.00 11.32 16.24
C LYS A 129 -5.28 10.58 15.87
N ILE A 130 -5.14 9.40 15.29
CA ILE A 130 -6.24 8.49 15.01
C ILE A 130 -6.72 7.87 16.33
N THR A 131 -8.02 7.93 16.60
CA THR A 131 -8.67 7.45 17.82
C THR A 131 -9.56 6.25 17.56
N LEU A 132 -9.94 5.54 18.62
CA LEU A 132 -10.94 4.47 18.53
C LEU A 132 -12.28 4.99 17.98
N LYS A 133 -12.70 6.20 18.37
CA LYS A 133 -13.94 6.80 17.85
C LYS A 133 -13.91 6.97 16.33
N MET A 134 -12.81 7.44 15.76
CA MET A 134 -12.68 7.59 14.29
C MET A 134 -12.82 6.22 13.59
N TYR A 135 -12.26 5.16 14.19
CA TYR A 135 -12.46 3.80 13.69
C TYR A 135 -13.93 3.35 13.81
N GLU A 136 -14.59 3.59 14.94
CA GLU A 136 -15.98 3.18 15.17
C GLU A 136 -16.96 3.88 14.23
N ASP A 137 -16.70 5.14 13.90
CA ASP A 137 -17.52 5.97 13.00
C ASP A 137 -17.47 5.52 11.54
N LEU A 138 -16.42 4.82 11.11
CA LEU A 138 -16.34 4.24 9.76
C LEU A 138 -17.33 3.07 9.64
N LYS A 139 -18.18 3.11 8.63
CA LYS A 139 -19.19 2.07 8.35
C LYS A 139 -18.80 1.28 7.09
N ASN A 140 -19.25 0.02 7.02
CA ASN A 140 -19.16 -0.74 5.77
C ASN A 140 -19.83 0.05 4.64
N GLY A 141 -19.27 -0.03 3.43
CA GLY A 141 -19.68 0.80 2.29
C GLY A 141 -18.98 2.16 2.21
N THR A 142 -18.24 2.61 3.25
CA THR A 142 -17.40 3.82 3.15
C THR A 142 -16.38 3.66 2.02
N SER A 143 -16.25 4.68 1.14
CA SER A 143 -15.23 4.65 0.09
C SER A 143 -13.82 4.82 0.67
N TYR A 144 -12.81 4.31 -0.07
CA TYR A 144 -11.40 4.50 0.31
C TYR A 144 -11.06 5.99 0.48
N ASP A 145 -11.50 6.84 -0.43
CA ASP A 145 -11.22 8.28 -0.36
C ASP A 145 -11.81 8.93 0.89
N ASN A 146 -13.04 8.54 1.29
CA ASN A 146 -13.66 9.05 2.51
C ASN A 146 -12.94 8.53 3.77
N ALA A 147 -12.45 7.29 3.77
CA ALA A 147 -11.62 6.78 4.86
C ALA A 147 -10.30 7.57 4.97
N VAL A 148 -9.64 7.85 3.84
CA VAL A 148 -8.40 8.68 3.81
C VAL A 148 -8.68 10.11 4.27
N LYS A 149 -9.81 10.72 3.89
CA LYS A 149 -10.20 12.05 4.41
C LYS A 149 -10.34 12.06 5.93
N THR A 150 -10.82 10.96 6.52
CA THR A 150 -11.02 10.86 7.97
C THR A 150 -9.73 10.52 8.72
N LEU A 151 -8.92 9.60 8.20
CA LEU A 151 -7.78 9.01 8.91
C LEU A 151 -6.42 9.55 8.42
N GLY A 152 -6.40 10.25 7.29
CA GLY A 152 -5.18 10.57 6.55
C GLY A 152 -4.68 9.38 5.72
N VAL A 153 -3.57 9.57 5.02
CA VAL A 153 -2.96 8.55 4.15
C VAL A 153 -2.44 7.37 5.00
N PRO A 154 -2.67 6.10 4.59
CA PRO A 154 -2.20 4.93 5.35
C PRO A 154 -0.68 4.74 5.28
N ASP A 155 -0.11 4.14 6.34
CA ASP A 155 1.32 3.83 6.45
C ASP A 155 1.71 2.62 5.59
N VAL A 156 0.79 1.66 5.46
CA VAL A 156 0.91 0.51 4.55
C VAL A 156 -0.31 0.50 3.63
N TYR A 157 -0.06 0.31 2.35
CA TYR A 157 -1.12 0.29 1.35
C TYR A 157 -0.82 -0.79 0.31
N SER A 158 -1.82 -1.58 -0.02
CA SER A 158 -1.75 -2.50 -1.15
C SER A 158 -3.05 -2.52 -1.93
N ILE A 159 -2.93 -2.72 -3.24
CA ILE A 159 -4.06 -2.93 -4.14
C ILE A 159 -3.73 -4.08 -5.07
N ALA A 160 -4.68 -4.98 -5.26
CA ALA A 160 -4.58 -6.14 -6.13
C ALA A 160 -5.83 -6.25 -7.02
N VAL A 161 -5.62 -6.46 -8.29
CA VAL A 161 -6.68 -6.64 -9.30
C VAL A 161 -6.79 -8.13 -9.63
N SER A 162 -7.96 -8.70 -9.45
CA SER A 162 -8.31 -10.06 -9.87
C SER A 162 -9.46 -10.04 -10.88
N SER A 163 -9.80 -11.21 -11.43
CA SER A 163 -10.97 -11.36 -12.32
C SER A 163 -12.29 -10.92 -11.66
N ASP A 164 -12.39 -11.07 -10.34
CA ASP A 164 -13.63 -10.94 -9.59
C ASP A 164 -13.77 -9.58 -8.90
N ALA A 165 -12.64 -8.99 -8.50
CA ALA A 165 -12.64 -7.76 -7.74
C ALA A 165 -11.28 -7.06 -7.72
N THR A 166 -11.30 -5.77 -7.42
CA THR A 166 -10.14 -5.03 -6.95
C THR A 166 -10.17 -5.01 -5.41
N MET A 167 -9.15 -5.60 -4.80
CA MET A 167 -8.99 -5.61 -3.35
C MET A 167 -7.97 -4.56 -2.93
N THR A 168 -8.31 -3.75 -1.93
CA THR A 168 -7.41 -2.77 -1.35
C THR A 168 -7.30 -3.01 0.14
N GLN A 169 -6.08 -3.06 0.66
CA GLN A 169 -5.81 -3.08 2.09
C GLN A 169 -5.03 -1.82 2.48
N ALA A 170 -5.48 -1.16 3.54
CA ALA A 170 -4.84 0.02 4.07
C ALA A 170 -4.64 -0.15 5.59
N LEU A 171 -3.41 0.14 6.07
CA LEU A 171 -3.06 0.01 7.48
C LEU A 171 -2.45 1.31 7.99
N TRP A 172 -2.91 1.73 9.15
CA TRP A 172 -2.37 2.85 9.93
C TRP A 172 -1.73 2.28 11.19
N SER A 173 -0.46 2.59 11.43
CA SER A 173 0.33 2.16 12.59
C SER A 173 1.04 3.34 13.27
N SER A 174 1.11 4.48 12.61
CA SER A 174 1.72 5.68 13.13
C SER A 174 0.66 6.69 13.62
N ASN A 175 1.04 7.48 14.64
CA ASN A 175 0.24 8.59 15.15
C ASN A 175 -1.17 8.18 15.67
N LEU A 176 -1.24 7.05 16.35
CA LEU A 176 -2.47 6.50 16.94
C LEU A 176 -2.59 6.88 18.42
N VAL A 177 -3.82 6.98 18.93
CA VAL A 177 -4.09 7.03 20.37
C VAL A 177 -4.27 5.59 20.86
N THR A 178 -3.29 5.11 21.64
CA THR A 178 -3.23 3.71 22.05
C THR A 178 -3.20 3.56 23.56
N LYS A 179 -3.49 2.36 24.04
CA LYS A 179 -3.27 1.97 25.44
C LYS A 179 -1.83 2.25 25.85
N LYS A 180 -1.62 2.75 27.06
CA LYS A 180 -0.29 3.11 27.58
C LYS A 180 0.71 1.96 27.40
N GLY A 181 1.85 2.25 26.78
CA GLY A 181 2.92 1.27 26.54
C GLY A 181 2.61 0.20 25.48
N LYS A 182 1.54 0.36 24.70
CA LYS A 182 1.20 -0.55 23.61
C LYS A 182 1.33 0.14 22.25
N THR A 183 1.82 -0.60 21.29
CA THR A 183 1.67 -0.27 19.87
C THR A 183 0.23 -0.58 19.45
N GLY A 184 -0.26 0.10 18.43
CA GLY A 184 -1.60 -0.14 17.89
C GLY A 184 -1.57 -0.22 16.38
N SER A 185 -2.67 -0.69 15.82
CA SER A 185 -2.92 -0.69 14.39
C SER A 185 -4.40 -0.50 14.08
N LEU A 186 -4.66 -0.01 12.88
CA LEU A 186 -5.98 0.05 12.28
C LEU A 186 -5.85 -0.45 10.85
N THR A 187 -6.62 -1.46 10.49
CA THR A 187 -6.62 -2.05 9.14
C THR A 187 -8.01 -1.94 8.53
N LEU A 188 -8.07 -1.47 7.31
CA LEU A 188 -9.29 -1.42 6.50
C LEU A 188 -9.08 -2.23 5.22
N ASN A 189 -10.06 -3.08 4.88
CA ASN A 189 -10.08 -3.84 3.65
C ASN A 189 -11.27 -3.40 2.80
N PHE A 190 -10.97 -3.04 1.55
CA PHE A 190 -11.96 -2.56 0.58
C PHE A 190 -12.06 -3.55 -0.57
N LYS A 191 -13.28 -3.76 -1.03
CA LYS A 191 -13.57 -4.49 -2.26
C LYS A 191 -14.22 -3.53 -3.24
N ASN A 192 -13.64 -3.41 -4.43
CA ASN A 192 -14.10 -2.48 -5.47
C ASN A 192 -14.26 -1.03 -4.95
N GLY A 193 -13.29 -0.60 -4.11
CA GLY A 193 -13.24 0.75 -3.55
C GLY A 193 -14.17 1.01 -2.34
N THR A 194 -14.96 0.02 -1.88
CA THR A 194 -15.86 0.16 -0.73
C THR A 194 -15.42 -0.70 0.45
N LEU A 195 -15.47 -0.14 1.66
CA LEU A 195 -15.09 -0.81 2.90
C LEU A 195 -15.97 -2.05 3.15
N GLU A 196 -15.35 -3.22 3.19
CA GLU A 196 -15.99 -4.50 3.44
C GLU A 196 -15.79 -4.95 4.89
N ASN A 197 -14.56 -4.82 5.38
CA ASN A 197 -14.26 -5.12 6.79
C ASN A 197 -13.15 -4.23 7.34
N LYS A 198 -13.11 -4.14 8.67
CA LYS A 198 -12.14 -3.33 9.42
C LYS A 198 -11.75 -4.03 10.71
N SER A 199 -10.51 -3.79 11.14
CA SER A 199 -10.00 -4.24 12.44
C SER A 199 -9.10 -3.20 13.06
N GLN A 200 -8.94 -3.27 14.38
CA GLN A 200 -8.01 -2.42 15.11
C GLN A 200 -7.39 -3.16 16.29
N GLU A 201 -6.24 -2.70 16.72
CA GLU A 201 -5.55 -3.21 17.90
C GLU A 201 -5.12 -2.05 18.80
N ASN A 202 -5.43 -2.18 20.09
CA ASN A 202 -5.02 -1.24 21.15
C ASN A 202 -5.43 0.23 21.00
N LEU A 203 -6.31 0.61 20.05
CA LEU A 203 -6.84 1.96 19.98
C LEU A 203 -7.71 2.29 21.20
N ILE A 204 -7.65 3.55 21.64
CA ILE A 204 -8.53 4.08 22.69
C ILE A 204 -9.08 5.44 22.28
N ASN A 205 -10.11 5.88 22.97
CA ASN A 205 -10.58 7.26 22.95
C ASN A 205 -9.80 8.07 24.00
N LYS A 206 -9.51 9.32 23.67
CA LYS A 206 -9.01 10.29 24.63
C LYS A 206 -10.17 11.07 25.19
#